data_2056c96758b6b12df8eab5afa9b711ae
#
_entry.id   2056c96758b6b12df8eab5afa9b711ae
#
_cell.length_a   1.000
_cell.length_b   1.000
_cell.length_c   1.000
_cell.angle_alpha   90.00
_cell.angle_beta   90.00
_cell.angle_gamma   90.00
#
_symmetry.space_group_name_H-M   'P 1'
#
loop_
_entity.id
_entity.type
_entity.pdbx_description
1 polymer ?
#
loop_
_entity_poly.entity_id
_entity_poly.type
_entity_poly.pdbx_seq_one_letter_code
_entity_poly.pdbx_strand_id
1 'polypeptide(L)'
;MMMAMMVVASATAFAGDSDAFKAFKKAFKGLGYAEAETLVKNSVGQFANAQEKATAYNMLVELALDDFNKQSTIVTENQLAKQMGKEEKPVDNDAMSEAAYNALMNGIECDKYDQMPNEKGKVAPKFASKNAQRLWLAPRNQLVNAGQDALSAKDQAKARKYWQAFIESDAAPLFKECDRAPQAPFFGQVARFAAIFAYQDKDMAKALQLAEVAMKDSAEYENALNLKLEILGNDLKTKADTLQYAEKLKELYAEHKTNGIMEKLYNTYLGLGQADEANKLLDSVLAADPTNFVALADKGLALLTAQKAAEAIEYLKKAFEVKPDNAVIATYTGTAYSVQAQDTEDAAKKKELYKEAIKYFDKAKELDPDRMQSNWGYNRYNAYYNYYGENAPETKQAEADSKN
;
A
#
# COMPACT_ATOMS: atom_id res chain seq x y z
N MET A 1 55.68 28.87 25.97
CA MET A 1 54.95 28.46 27.18
C MET A 1 53.75 29.41 27.33
N MET A 2 52.62 29.10 26.70
CA MET A 2 51.38 29.87 26.81
C MET A 2 50.41 29.02 27.63
N MET A 3 50.13 29.42 28.85
CA MET A 3 49.11 28.86 29.73
C MET A 3 47.73 29.29 29.19
N ALA A 4 46.95 28.32 28.70
CA ALA A 4 45.54 28.53 28.44
C ALA A 4 44.79 28.47 29.78
N MET A 5 44.29 29.60 30.26
CA MET A 5 43.31 29.65 31.35
C MET A 5 42.00 29.05 30.89
N MET A 6 41.65 27.83 31.35
CA MET A 6 40.30 27.34 31.36
C MET A 6 39.48 28.16 32.36
N VAL A 7 38.62 29.00 31.86
CA VAL A 7 37.54 29.58 32.67
C VAL A 7 36.50 28.47 32.88
N VAL A 8 36.58 27.84 34.05
CA VAL A 8 35.51 26.99 34.57
C VAL A 8 34.38 27.94 34.97
N ALA A 9 33.39 28.12 34.08
CA ALA A 9 32.14 28.73 34.48
C ALA A 9 31.47 27.79 35.49
N SER A 10 31.54 28.12 36.75
CA SER A 10 30.75 27.50 37.81
C SER A 10 29.28 27.74 37.52
N ALA A 11 28.60 26.76 36.94
CA ALA A 11 27.16 26.76 36.82
C ALA A 11 26.56 26.74 38.23
N THR A 12 26.08 27.88 38.68
CA THR A 12 25.27 27.99 39.90
C THR A 12 24.01 27.16 39.66
N ALA A 13 23.82 26.11 40.45
CA ALA A 13 22.64 25.29 40.45
C ALA A 13 21.40 26.15 40.71
N PHE A 14 20.63 26.47 39.65
CA PHE A 14 19.35 27.15 39.78
C PHE A 14 18.31 26.14 40.28
N ALA A 15 17.87 26.25 41.52
CA ALA A 15 16.80 25.46 42.12
C ALA A 15 15.41 25.90 41.64
N GLY A 16 15.29 26.64 40.56
CA GLY A 16 14.02 27.15 40.01
C GLY A 16 14.07 27.43 38.50
N ASP A 17 12.94 27.72 37.93
CA ASP A 17 12.81 28.09 36.49
C ASP A 17 13.71 29.29 36.13
N SER A 18 14.29 29.25 34.93
CA SER A 18 15.00 30.39 34.36
C SER A 18 14.06 31.57 34.13
N ASP A 19 14.64 32.79 34.07
CA ASP A 19 13.81 33.99 33.82
C ASP A 19 13.13 33.94 32.43
N ALA A 20 13.80 33.39 31.42
CA ALA A 20 13.22 33.14 30.12
C ALA A 20 12.01 32.21 30.22
N PHE A 21 12.10 31.12 30.99
CA PHE A 21 11.03 30.16 31.18
C PHE A 21 9.86 30.71 32.01
N LYS A 22 10.15 31.55 33.03
CA LYS A 22 9.11 32.28 33.81
C LYS A 22 8.31 33.21 32.90
N ALA A 23 9.01 33.99 32.06
CA ALA A 23 8.37 34.88 31.08
C ALA A 23 7.50 34.08 30.08
N PHE A 24 8.04 32.97 29.55
CA PHE A 24 7.31 32.06 28.68
C PHE A 24 6.03 31.53 29.35
N LYS A 25 6.08 31.01 30.55
CA LYS A 25 4.89 30.50 31.25
C LYS A 25 3.84 31.57 31.49
N LYS A 26 4.24 32.82 31.72
CA LYS A 26 3.32 33.94 31.85
C LYS A 26 2.62 34.25 30.51
N ALA A 27 3.37 34.25 29.40
CA ALA A 27 2.87 34.52 28.07
C ALA A 27 1.97 33.38 27.54
N PHE A 28 2.23 32.15 27.96
CA PHE A 28 1.47 30.94 27.55
C PHE A 28 0.04 30.90 28.11
N LYS A 29 -0.24 31.60 29.20
CA LYS A 29 -1.56 31.53 29.85
C LYS A 29 -2.67 32.07 28.97
N GLY A 30 -3.71 31.25 28.77
CA GLY A 30 -4.92 31.60 28.04
C GLY A 30 -4.78 31.59 26.51
N LEU A 31 -3.63 31.13 25.98
CA LEU A 31 -3.46 30.94 24.55
C LEU A 31 -4.21 29.71 24.04
N GLY A 32 -4.72 29.80 22.80
CA GLY A 32 -5.12 28.63 22.02
C GLY A 32 -3.91 27.87 21.51
N TYR A 33 -4.13 26.63 21.01
CA TYR A 33 -3.04 25.75 20.61
C TYR A 33 -2.09 26.38 19.58
N ALA A 34 -2.59 26.99 18.51
CA ALA A 34 -1.77 27.55 17.41
C ALA A 34 -0.84 28.70 17.90
N GLU A 35 -1.36 29.54 18.78
CA GLU A 35 -0.58 30.64 19.38
C GLU A 35 0.46 30.09 20.36
N ALA A 36 0.07 29.10 21.16
CA ALA A 36 0.94 28.41 22.12
C ALA A 36 2.09 27.67 21.41
N GLU A 37 1.80 26.98 20.32
CA GLU A 37 2.81 26.29 19.51
C GLU A 37 3.83 27.28 18.94
N THR A 38 3.34 28.39 18.39
CA THR A 38 4.21 29.47 17.89
C THR A 38 5.11 30.04 18.99
N LEU A 39 4.54 30.27 20.18
CA LEU A 39 5.30 30.75 21.32
C LEU A 39 6.39 29.74 21.75
N VAL A 40 6.08 28.43 21.80
CA VAL A 40 7.06 27.38 22.13
C VAL A 40 8.18 27.36 21.09
N LYS A 41 7.86 27.33 19.80
CA LYS A 41 8.84 27.33 18.69
C LYS A 41 9.83 28.52 18.80
N ASN A 42 9.34 29.69 19.17
CA ASN A 42 10.15 30.89 19.28
C ASN A 42 10.97 30.97 20.58
N SER A 43 10.56 30.26 21.62
CA SER A 43 11.15 30.40 22.98
C SER A 43 12.03 29.23 23.39
N VAL A 44 11.79 28.01 22.87
CA VAL A 44 12.45 26.76 23.35
C VAL A 44 13.96 26.78 23.23
N GLY A 45 14.52 27.52 22.27
CA GLY A 45 15.97 27.73 22.13
C GLY A 45 16.61 28.55 23.25
N GLN A 46 15.80 29.33 23.98
CA GLN A 46 16.27 30.23 25.06
C GLN A 46 16.17 29.58 26.46
N PHE A 47 15.58 28.40 26.56
CA PHE A 47 15.39 27.71 27.83
C PHE A 47 16.70 27.12 28.35
N ALA A 48 16.93 27.25 29.66
CA ALA A 48 18.21 26.97 30.30
C ALA A 48 18.57 25.48 30.29
N ASN A 49 17.57 24.58 30.31
CA ASN A 49 17.83 23.16 30.48
C ASN A 49 16.74 22.30 29.76
N ALA A 50 17.02 21.00 29.68
CA ALA A 50 16.11 20.05 29.04
C ALA A 50 14.75 19.93 29.74
N GLN A 51 14.69 20.09 31.05
CA GLN A 51 13.48 20.00 31.83
C GLN A 51 12.49 21.14 31.52
N GLU A 52 12.99 22.36 31.27
CA GLU A 52 12.15 23.48 30.81
C GLU A 52 11.59 23.24 29.43
N LYS A 53 12.43 22.67 28.52
CA LYS A 53 12.00 22.29 27.18
C LYS A 53 10.92 21.19 27.20
N ALA A 54 11.14 20.13 27.96
CA ALA A 54 10.17 19.07 28.18
C ALA A 54 8.85 19.61 28.72
N THR A 55 8.92 20.54 29.70
CA THR A 55 7.74 21.15 30.30
C THR A 55 6.96 21.97 29.27
N ALA A 56 7.63 22.75 28.42
CA ALA A 56 6.99 23.55 27.38
C ALA A 56 6.25 22.66 26.36
N TYR A 57 6.89 21.57 25.88
CA TYR A 57 6.23 20.62 24.99
C TYR A 57 5.08 19.88 25.68
N ASN A 58 5.22 19.50 26.96
CA ASN A 58 4.11 18.92 27.71
C ASN A 58 2.93 19.89 27.88
N MET A 59 3.16 21.18 27.99
CA MET A 59 2.08 22.18 28.01
C MET A 59 1.30 22.19 26.68
N LEU A 60 1.99 22.01 25.52
CA LEU A 60 1.30 21.82 24.24
C LEU A 60 0.52 20.50 24.18
N VAL A 61 1.06 19.42 24.76
CA VAL A 61 0.35 18.14 24.87
C VAL A 61 -0.98 18.31 25.64
N GLU A 62 -0.95 19.04 26.77
CA GLU A 62 -2.16 19.29 27.56
C GLU A 62 -3.21 20.06 26.74
N LEU A 63 -2.82 21.16 26.08
CA LEU A 63 -3.76 21.93 25.23
C LEU A 63 -4.36 21.08 24.10
N ALA A 64 -3.51 20.34 23.39
CA ALA A 64 -3.97 19.49 22.28
C ALA A 64 -4.91 18.37 22.77
N LEU A 65 -4.60 17.76 23.94
CA LEU A 65 -5.49 16.76 24.54
C LEU A 65 -6.79 17.35 25.03
N ASP A 66 -6.80 18.58 25.54
CA ASP A 66 -8.05 19.26 25.93
C ASP A 66 -8.96 19.46 24.70
N ASP A 67 -8.41 19.88 23.56
CA ASP A 67 -9.16 20.03 22.32
C ASP A 67 -9.63 18.69 21.75
N PHE A 68 -8.79 17.65 21.79
CA PHE A 68 -9.15 16.29 21.42
C PHE A 68 -10.31 15.77 22.29
N ASN A 69 -10.20 15.91 23.61
CA ASN A 69 -11.19 15.41 24.57
C ASN A 69 -12.55 16.11 24.45
N LYS A 70 -12.59 17.40 24.10
CA LYS A 70 -13.84 18.11 23.80
C LYS A 70 -14.65 17.40 22.71
N GLN A 71 -14.01 17.08 21.60
CA GLN A 71 -14.67 16.39 20.48
C GLN A 71 -14.96 14.91 20.80
N SER A 72 -14.04 14.20 21.41
CA SER A 72 -14.20 12.81 21.81
C SER A 72 -15.35 12.61 22.80
N THR A 73 -15.59 13.58 23.68
CA THR A 73 -16.73 13.58 24.59
C THR A 73 -18.04 13.68 23.80
N ILE A 74 -18.12 14.54 22.79
CA ILE A 74 -19.30 14.67 21.92
C ILE A 74 -19.57 13.35 21.19
N VAL A 75 -18.53 12.68 20.67
CA VAL A 75 -18.67 11.36 20.04
C VAL A 75 -19.30 10.35 20.99
N THR A 76 -18.81 10.31 22.24
CA THR A 76 -19.33 9.39 23.27
C THR A 76 -20.79 9.73 23.63
N GLU A 77 -21.12 11.01 23.79
CA GLU A 77 -22.48 11.46 24.03
C GLU A 77 -23.44 11.11 22.89
N ASN A 78 -22.97 11.23 21.63
CA ASN A 78 -23.74 10.87 20.44
C ASN A 78 -24.03 9.36 20.36
N GLN A 79 -23.06 8.51 20.73
CA GLN A 79 -23.31 7.07 20.83
C GLN A 79 -24.45 6.75 21.80
N LEU A 80 -24.50 7.43 22.95
CA LEU A 80 -25.57 7.27 23.93
C LEU A 80 -26.89 7.87 23.45
N ALA A 81 -26.86 9.08 22.83
CA ALA A 81 -28.02 9.73 22.25
C ALA A 81 -28.68 8.86 21.18
N LYS A 82 -27.89 8.24 20.29
CA LYS A 82 -28.37 7.31 19.27
C LYS A 82 -29.11 6.11 19.88
N GLN A 83 -28.53 5.51 20.94
CA GLN A 83 -29.19 4.39 21.67
C GLN A 83 -30.52 4.80 22.32
N MET A 84 -30.65 6.08 22.71
CA MET A 84 -31.83 6.64 23.32
C MET A 84 -32.82 7.28 22.33
N GLY A 85 -32.56 7.21 21.01
CA GLY A 85 -33.37 7.86 19.98
C GLY A 85 -33.39 9.38 20.05
N LYS A 86 -32.31 9.99 20.58
CA LYS A 86 -32.13 11.45 20.69
C LYS A 86 -31.29 11.99 19.54
N GLU A 87 -31.41 13.30 19.30
CA GLU A 87 -30.62 14.01 18.30
C GLU A 87 -29.14 14.05 18.67
N GLU A 88 -28.27 13.83 17.64
CA GLU A 88 -26.82 13.85 17.78
C GLU A 88 -26.28 15.29 17.65
N LYS A 89 -25.23 15.61 18.40
CA LYS A 89 -24.52 16.89 18.31
C LYS A 89 -23.50 16.86 17.18
N PRO A 90 -23.22 17.98 16.49
CA PRO A 90 -22.17 18.03 15.49
C PRO A 90 -20.78 17.75 16.12
N VAL A 91 -19.98 16.92 15.45
CA VAL A 91 -18.59 16.62 15.80
C VAL A 91 -17.68 17.27 14.74
N ASP A 92 -16.68 18.00 15.18
CA ASP A 92 -15.62 18.49 14.31
C ASP A 92 -14.51 17.44 14.24
N ASN A 93 -14.64 16.50 13.30
CA ASN A 93 -13.66 15.42 13.10
C ASN A 93 -12.29 15.94 12.66
N ASP A 94 -12.24 17.05 11.93
CA ASP A 94 -10.99 17.66 11.49
C ASP A 94 -10.24 18.27 12.68
N ALA A 95 -10.93 19.02 13.52
CA ALA A 95 -10.34 19.57 14.75
C ALA A 95 -9.88 18.44 15.70
N MET A 96 -10.67 17.38 15.84
CA MET A 96 -10.32 16.22 16.67
C MET A 96 -9.04 15.52 16.15
N SER A 97 -8.97 15.32 14.86
CA SER A 97 -7.82 14.64 14.22
C SER A 97 -6.55 15.46 14.28
N GLU A 98 -6.65 16.77 14.05
CA GLU A 98 -5.52 17.69 14.20
C GLU A 98 -5.04 17.78 15.64
N ALA A 99 -5.95 17.85 16.61
CA ALA A 99 -5.62 17.82 18.03
C ALA A 99 -4.92 16.51 18.44
N ALA A 100 -5.39 15.37 17.96
CA ALA A 100 -4.75 14.06 18.19
C ALA A 100 -3.32 14.03 17.63
N TYR A 101 -3.13 14.49 16.40
CA TYR A 101 -1.82 14.61 15.77
C TYR A 101 -0.87 15.50 16.58
N ASN A 102 -1.33 16.68 16.96
CA ASN A 102 -0.55 17.66 17.71
C ASN A 102 -0.17 17.12 19.09
N ALA A 103 -1.10 16.48 19.80
CA ALA A 103 -0.82 15.83 21.08
C ALA A 103 0.27 14.76 20.94
N LEU A 104 0.16 13.90 19.93
CA LEU A 104 1.12 12.83 19.68
C LEU A 104 2.52 13.36 19.37
N MET A 105 2.62 14.29 18.42
CA MET A 105 3.92 14.83 18.00
C MET A 105 4.62 15.62 19.10
N ASN A 106 3.88 16.44 19.87
CA ASN A 106 4.43 17.14 21.00
C ASN A 106 4.79 16.20 22.17
N GLY A 107 4.06 15.09 22.35
CA GLY A 107 4.39 14.08 23.35
C GLY A 107 5.73 13.39 23.05
N ILE A 108 5.98 13.05 21.79
CA ILE A 108 7.25 12.49 21.33
C ILE A 108 8.38 13.50 21.50
N GLU A 109 8.14 14.77 21.15
CA GLU A 109 9.15 15.82 21.30
C GLU A 109 9.42 16.12 22.78
N CYS A 110 8.39 16.11 23.63
CA CYS A 110 8.55 16.21 25.09
C CYS A 110 9.45 15.11 25.62
N ASP A 111 9.23 13.85 25.21
CA ASP A 111 10.00 12.69 25.69
C ASP A 111 11.49 12.81 25.35
N LYS A 112 11.85 13.34 24.17
CA LYS A 112 13.27 13.56 23.82
C LYS A 112 14.01 14.38 24.88
N TYR A 113 13.38 15.44 25.38
CA TYR A 113 13.97 16.28 26.40
C TYR A 113 13.80 15.70 27.80
N ASP A 114 12.69 15.04 28.10
CA ASP A 114 12.39 14.45 29.40
C ASP A 114 13.34 13.29 29.76
N GLN A 115 13.87 12.59 28.74
CA GLN A 115 14.87 11.53 28.86
C GLN A 115 16.30 12.06 28.94
N MET A 116 16.56 13.37 28.86
CA MET A 116 17.88 13.92 28.98
C MET A 116 18.33 13.98 30.47
N PRO A 117 19.62 13.75 30.76
CA PRO A 117 20.13 13.88 32.09
C PRO A 117 19.91 15.30 32.62
N ASN A 118 19.54 15.43 33.89
CA ASN A 118 19.52 16.70 34.62
C ASN A 118 20.93 17.17 34.96
N GLU A 119 21.04 18.35 35.60
CA GLU A 119 22.30 18.95 36.00
C GLU A 119 23.19 18.06 36.92
N LYS A 120 22.59 17.05 37.56
CA LYS A 120 23.28 16.05 38.37
C LYS A 120 23.66 14.79 37.60
N GLY A 121 23.50 14.80 36.28
CA GLY A 121 23.76 13.65 35.40
C GLY A 121 22.74 12.52 35.51
N LYS A 122 21.60 12.72 36.21
CA LYS A 122 20.57 11.70 36.43
C LYS A 122 19.42 11.87 35.45
N VAL A 123 19.03 10.79 34.78
CA VAL A 123 17.79 10.70 33.99
C VAL A 123 16.62 10.46 34.95
N ALA A 124 15.67 11.38 34.97
CA ALA A 124 14.49 11.31 35.83
C ALA A 124 13.27 11.91 35.12
N PRO A 125 12.68 11.16 34.15
CA PRO A 125 11.56 11.66 33.33
C PRO A 125 10.32 11.95 34.18
N LYS A 126 9.67 13.08 33.92
CA LYS A 126 8.49 13.54 34.65
C LYS A 126 7.19 13.28 33.90
N PHE A 127 7.26 13.26 32.58
CA PHE A 127 6.08 13.26 31.70
C PHE A 127 5.91 11.96 30.94
N ALA A 128 6.98 11.22 30.69
CA ALA A 128 7.03 10.05 29.81
C ALA A 128 5.92 9.02 30.11
N SER A 129 5.80 8.55 31.35
CA SER A 129 4.80 7.53 31.69
C SER A 129 3.36 8.02 31.49
N LYS A 130 3.05 9.25 31.91
CA LYS A 130 1.71 9.84 31.75
C LYS A 130 1.38 10.06 30.26
N ASN A 131 2.33 10.57 29.48
CA ASN A 131 2.16 10.82 28.07
C ASN A 131 2.02 9.51 27.28
N ALA A 132 2.86 8.50 27.56
CA ALA A 132 2.70 7.18 26.94
C ALA A 132 1.29 6.62 27.15
N GLN A 133 0.78 6.62 28.38
CA GLN A 133 -0.53 6.08 28.71
C GLN A 133 -1.68 6.76 27.98
N ARG A 134 -1.68 8.10 27.92
CA ARG A 134 -2.81 8.85 27.36
C ARG A 134 -2.74 9.10 25.84
N LEU A 135 -1.56 8.96 25.24
CA LEU A 135 -1.37 9.17 23.80
C LEU A 135 -1.41 7.87 22.99
N TRP A 136 -1.14 6.72 23.63
CA TRP A 136 -0.94 5.45 22.92
C TRP A 136 -2.18 4.94 22.19
N LEU A 137 -3.37 4.98 22.79
CA LEU A 137 -4.56 4.41 22.17
C LEU A 137 -5.44 5.46 21.50
N ALA A 138 -6.15 6.28 22.27
CA ALA A 138 -7.19 7.13 21.71
C ALA A 138 -6.70 8.14 20.68
N PRO A 139 -5.64 8.94 20.92
CA PRO A 139 -5.14 9.86 19.91
C PRO A 139 -4.54 9.15 18.69
N ARG A 140 -3.76 8.06 18.89
CA ARG A 140 -3.17 7.32 17.77
C ARG A 140 -4.23 6.64 16.91
N ASN A 141 -5.25 6.01 17.51
CA ASN A 141 -6.34 5.39 16.75
C ASN A 141 -7.16 6.44 15.97
N GLN A 142 -7.29 7.66 16.49
CA GLN A 142 -7.91 8.76 15.75
C GLN A 142 -7.14 9.07 14.45
N LEU A 143 -5.82 8.96 14.42
CA LEU A 143 -5.04 9.17 13.20
C LEU A 143 -5.33 8.11 12.13
N VAL A 144 -5.65 6.88 12.52
CA VAL A 144 -6.07 5.84 11.57
C VAL A 144 -7.39 6.23 10.91
N ASN A 145 -8.39 6.62 11.72
CA ASN A 145 -9.69 7.07 11.23
C ASN A 145 -9.56 8.32 10.35
N ALA A 146 -8.78 9.30 10.80
CA ALA A 146 -8.53 10.54 10.08
C ALA A 146 -7.89 10.33 8.70
N GLY A 147 -6.95 9.38 8.61
CA GLY A 147 -6.35 8.99 7.34
C GLY A 147 -7.36 8.31 6.40
N GLN A 148 -8.24 7.45 6.93
CA GLN A 148 -9.32 6.81 6.17
C GLN A 148 -10.34 7.82 5.65
N ASP A 149 -10.76 8.76 6.49
CA ASP A 149 -11.70 9.82 6.11
C ASP A 149 -11.10 10.74 5.04
N ALA A 150 -9.83 11.13 5.20
CA ALA A 150 -9.11 11.92 4.22
C ALA A 150 -8.96 11.20 2.87
N LEU A 151 -8.64 9.90 2.88
CA LEU A 151 -8.57 9.09 1.66
C LEU A 151 -9.92 9.03 0.95
N SER A 152 -11.01 8.84 1.70
CA SER A 152 -12.38 8.82 1.18
C SER A 152 -12.77 10.17 0.56
N ALA A 153 -12.30 11.27 1.15
CA ALA A 153 -12.44 12.63 0.62
C ALA A 153 -11.46 12.96 -0.53
N LYS A 154 -10.63 12.00 -0.96
CA LYS A 154 -9.56 12.16 -1.98
C LYS A 154 -8.46 13.17 -1.58
N ASP A 155 -8.31 13.46 -0.30
CA ASP A 155 -7.22 14.26 0.25
C ASP A 155 -6.04 13.38 0.64
N GLN A 156 -5.25 13.01 -0.35
CA GLN A 156 -4.08 12.14 -0.14
C GLN A 156 -3.02 12.76 0.77
N ALA A 157 -2.86 14.09 0.74
CA ALA A 157 -1.87 14.76 1.57
C ALA A 157 -2.21 14.65 3.06
N LYS A 158 -3.49 14.81 3.40
CA LYS A 158 -4.01 14.68 4.75
C LYS A 158 -3.98 13.22 5.22
N ALA A 159 -4.37 12.26 4.36
CA ALA A 159 -4.26 10.83 4.65
C ALA A 159 -2.82 10.42 4.97
N ARG A 160 -1.88 10.86 4.14
CA ARG A 160 -0.44 10.64 4.33
C ARG A 160 0.05 11.19 5.67
N LYS A 161 -0.26 12.46 5.99
CA LYS A 161 0.11 13.11 7.25
C LYS A 161 -0.24 12.23 8.46
N TYR A 162 -1.48 11.78 8.54
CA TYR A 162 -1.98 11.05 9.71
C TYR A 162 -1.46 9.62 9.78
N TRP A 163 -1.50 8.88 8.68
CA TRP A 163 -1.04 7.48 8.68
C TRP A 163 0.47 7.37 8.85
N GLN A 164 1.22 8.30 8.28
CA GLN A 164 2.67 8.36 8.51
C GLN A 164 2.99 8.62 9.98
N ALA A 165 2.31 9.59 10.61
CA ALA A 165 2.50 9.87 12.04
C ALA A 165 2.12 8.67 12.92
N PHE A 166 1.04 7.95 12.58
CA PHE A 166 0.65 6.72 13.28
C PHE A 166 1.75 5.67 13.21
N ILE A 167 2.27 5.36 12.01
CA ILE A 167 3.29 4.32 11.81
C ILE A 167 4.63 4.72 12.44
N GLU A 168 5.10 5.94 12.19
CA GLU A 168 6.39 6.41 12.70
C GLU A 168 6.42 6.50 14.24
N SER A 169 5.29 6.85 14.83
CA SER A 169 5.20 6.92 16.30
C SER A 169 5.31 5.57 16.99
N ASP A 170 5.08 4.44 16.30
CA ASP A 170 5.22 3.11 16.89
C ASP A 170 6.64 2.81 17.38
N ALA A 171 7.64 3.31 16.65
CA ALA A 171 9.05 3.16 17.00
C ALA A 171 9.57 4.23 17.99
N ALA A 172 8.72 5.19 18.40
CA ALA A 172 9.14 6.24 19.31
C ALA A 172 9.48 5.67 20.71
N PRO A 173 10.61 6.09 21.32
CA PRO A 173 11.01 5.61 22.64
C PRO A 173 9.94 5.78 23.72
N LEU A 174 9.14 6.84 23.63
CA LEU A 174 7.98 7.10 24.50
C LEU A 174 7.04 5.89 24.62
N PHE A 175 6.85 5.13 23.54
CA PHE A 175 5.89 4.03 23.47
C PHE A 175 6.52 2.64 23.56
N LYS A 176 7.81 2.56 23.91
CA LYS A 176 8.55 1.29 23.93
C LYS A 176 7.85 0.18 24.72
N GLU A 177 7.30 0.51 25.87
CA GLU A 177 6.65 -0.44 26.79
C GLU A 177 5.13 -0.58 26.57
N CYS A 178 4.56 0.07 25.55
CA CYS A 178 3.13 0.00 25.27
C CYS A 178 2.74 -1.31 24.60
N ASP A 179 1.56 -1.82 24.96
CA ASP A 179 0.98 -3.01 24.32
C ASP A 179 0.49 -2.70 22.90
N ARG A 180 0.97 -3.44 21.91
CA ARG A 180 0.64 -3.26 20.49
C ARG A 180 -0.56 -4.09 20.04
N ALA A 181 -0.99 -5.06 20.82
CA ALA A 181 -2.08 -5.96 20.46
C ALA A 181 -3.37 -5.23 20.05
N PRO A 182 -3.80 -4.14 20.72
CA PRO A 182 -5.03 -3.42 20.33
C PRO A 182 -4.97 -2.78 18.94
N GLN A 183 -3.78 -2.52 18.40
CA GLN A 183 -3.58 -1.85 17.11
C GLN A 183 -3.14 -2.81 16.00
N ALA A 184 -2.77 -4.04 16.33
CA ALA A 184 -2.32 -5.06 15.38
C ALA A 184 -3.31 -5.27 14.22
N PRO A 185 -4.65 -5.31 14.41
CA PRO A 185 -5.60 -5.61 13.34
C PRO A 185 -5.59 -4.63 12.16
N PHE A 186 -5.07 -3.42 12.32
CA PHE A 186 -5.04 -2.41 11.26
C PHE A 186 -3.64 -1.83 10.98
N PHE A 187 -2.66 -2.21 11.80
CA PHE A 187 -1.30 -1.67 11.69
C PHE A 187 -0.64 -2.03 10.35
N GLY A 188 -0.76 -3.28 9.92
CA GLY A 188 -0.22 -3.74 8.65
C GLY A 188 -0.84 -3.03 7.45
N GLN A 189 -2.16 -2.87 7.45
CA GLN A 189 -2.86 -2.16 6.40
C GLN A 189 -2.40 -0.69 6.28
N VAL A 190 -2.30 0.02 7.41
CA VAL A 190 -1.83 1.41 7.42
C VAL A 190 -0.37 1.50 6.96
N ALA A 191 0.48 0.56 7.38
CA ALA A 191 1.87 0.49 6.93
C ALA A 191 1.97 0.31 5.40
N ARG A 192 1.11 -0.54 4.81
CA ARG A 192 1.07 -0.72 3.36
C ARG A 192 0.66 0.55 2.62
N PHE A 193 -0.37 1.26 3.07
CA PHE A 193 -0.73 2.55 2.46
C PHE A 193 0.37 3.60 2.62
N ALA A 194 1.03 3.65 3.77
CA ALA A 194 2.17 4.53 3.97
C ALA A 194 3.35 4.17 3.03
N ALA A 195 3.56 2.87 2.75
CA ALA A 195 4.53 2.42 1.76
C ALA A 195 4.17 2.89 0.33
N ILE A 196 2.89 2.81 -0.04
CA ILE A 196 2.41 3.32 -1.35
C ILE A 196 2.68 4.82 -1.46
N PHE A 197 2.41 5.60 -0.43
CA PHE A 197 2.70 7.05 -0.44
C PHE A 197 4.20 7.33 -0.55
N ALA A 198 5.04 6.62 0.20
CA ALA A 198 6.50 6.77 0.08
C ALA A 198 7.00 6.42 -1.33
N TYR A 199 6.43 5.39 -1.96
CA TYR A 199 6.73 5.01 -3.34
C TYR A 199 6.33 6.11 -4.34
N GLN A 200 5.14 6.68 -4.21
CA GLN A 200 4.68 7.82 -5.02
C GLN A 200 5.61 9.04 -4.89
N ASP A 201 6.17 9.25 -3.70
CA ASP A 201 7.16 10.31 -3.43
C ASP A 201 8.57 9.98 -3.93
N LYS A 202 8.75 8.79 -4.53
CA LYS A 202 10.06 8.27 -4.97
C LYS A 202 11.05 8.04 -3.83
N ASP A 203 10.58 7.93 -2.59
CA ASP A 203 11.38 7.48 -1.44
C ASP A 203 11.35 5.95 -1.38
N MET A 204 12.14 5.33 -2.26
CA MET A 204 12.19 3.88 -2.41
C MET A 204 12.64 3.17 -1.12
N ALA A 205 13.60 3.76 -0.39
CA ALA A 205 14.11 3.17 0.85
C ALA A 205 13.02 3.08 1.92
N LYS A 206 12.27 4.17 2.11
CA LYS A 206 11.14 4.22 3.05
C LYS A 206 9.99 3.32 2.60
N ALA A 207 9.68 3.30 1.31
CA ALA A 207 8.64 2.44 0.75
C ALA A 207 8.93 0.96 1.01
N LEU A 208 10.16 0.51 0.77
CA LEU A 208 10.59 -0.87 1.05
C LEU A 208 10.52 -1.19 2.55
N GLN A 209 11.00 -0.30 3.42
CA GLN A 209 10.94 -0.48 4.87
C GLN A 209 9.49 -0.63 5.36
N LEU A 210 8.58 0.22 4.87
CA LEU A 210 7.17 0.18 5.26
C LEU A 210 6.44 -1.04 4.70
N ALA A 211 6.76 -1.47 3.48
CA ALA A 211 6.25 -2.73 2.92
C ALA A 211 6.69 -3.93 3.78
N GLU A 212 7.93 -3.96 4.26
CA GLU A 212 8.41 -5.00 5.19
C GLU A 212 7.70 -4.98 6.54
N VAL A 213 7.33 -3.80 7.03
CA VAL A 213 6.50 -3.67 8.23
C VAL A 213 5.12 -4.27 7.99
N ALA A 214 4.49 -3.95 6.85
CA ALA A 214 3.18 -4.48 6.47
C ALA A 214 3.19 -5.99 6.28
N MET A 215 4.28 -6.57 5.76
CA MET A 215 4.45 -8.02 5.58
C MET A 215 4.47 -8.82 6.90
N LYS A 216 4.60 -8.17 8.05
CA LYS A 216 4.50 -8.86 9.36
C LYS A 216 3.05 -9.18 9.74
N ASP A 217 2.10 -8.54 9.09
CA ASP A 217 0.67 -8.82 9.24
C ASP A 217 0.27 -9.89 8.21
N SER A 218 -0.24 -11.03 8.68
CA SER A 218 -0.62 -12.15 7.81
C SER A 218 -1.75 -11.79 6.83
N ALA A 219 -2.65 -10.87 7.20
CA ALA A 219 -3.74 -10.41 6.33
C ALA A 219 -3.25 -9.49 5.20
N GLU A 220 -2.17 -8.76 5.44
CA GLU A 220 -1.58 -7.82 4.47
C GLU A 220 -0.36 -8.38 3.74
N TYR A 221 0.13 -9.55 4.16
CA TYR A 221 1.38 -10.13 3.68
C TYR A 221 1.49 -10.17 2.16
N GLU A 222 0.51 -10.74 1.47
CA GLU A 222 0.54 -10.87 0.01
C GLU A 222 0.49 -9.50 -0.69
N ASN A 223 -0.36 -8.59 -0.23
CA ASN A 223 -0.47 -7.25 -0.77
C ASN A 223 0.84 -6.46 -0.60
N ALA A 224 1.44 -6.55 0.58
CA ALA A 224 2.69 -5.88 0.90
C ALA A 224 3.89 -6.48 0.15
N LEU A 225 3.92 -7.81 -0.01
CA LEU A 225 4.92 -8.49 -0.81
C LEU A 225 4.84 -8.07 -2.29
N ASN A 226 3.63 -8.04 -2.86
CA ASN A 226 3.43 -7.58 -4.23
C ASN A 226 3.89 -6.13 -4.42
N LEU A 227 3.58 -5.25 -3.47
CA LEU A 227 4.07 -3.86 -3.48
C LEU A 227 5.61 -3.81 -3.40
N LYS A 228 6.22 -4.57 -2.51
CA LYS A 228 7.69 -4.67 -2.40
C LYS A 228 8.32 -5.12 -3.71
N LEU A 229 7.75 -6.14 -4.34
CA LEU A 229 8.23 -6.64 -5.63
C LEU A 229 8.04 -5.64 -6.76
N GLU A 230 6.97 -4.85 -6.74
CA GLU A 230 6.76 -3.76 -7.69
C GLU A 230 7.81 -2.67 -7.53
N ILE A 231 8.06 -2.22 -6.31
CA ILE A 231 9.08 -1.21 -5.99
C ILE A 231 10.46 -1.67 -6.48
N LEU A 232 10.84 -2.91 -6.16
CA LEU A 232 12.12 -3.48 -6.59
C LEU A 232 12.21 -3.63 -8.11
N GLY A 233 11.13 -4.02 -8.77
CA GLY A 233 11.08 -4.18 -10.23
C GLY A 233 11.14 -2.88 -11.00
N ASN A 234 10.67 -1.78 -10.43
CA ASN A 234 10.66 -0.46 -11.09
C ASN A 234 12.00 0.31 -10.96
N ASP A 235 12.91 -0.10 -10.09
CA ASP A 235 14.24 0.52 -9.95
C ASP A 235 15.34 -0.21 -10.72
N LEU A 236 14.99 -1.19 -11.57
CA LEU A 236 15.95 -1.94 -12.39
C LEU A 236 16.51 -1.06 -13.51
N LYS A 237 17.82 -0.81 -13.50
CA LYS A 237 18.48 0.08 -14.46
C LYS A 237 19.36 -0.67 -15.45
N THR A 238 19.83 -1.85 -15.09
CA THR A 238 20.75 -2.65 -15.89
C THR A 238 20.27 -4.09 -16.02
N LYS A 239 20.80 -4.79 -17.01
CA LYS A 239 20.57 -6.24 -17.16
C LYS A 239 21.05 -7.02 -15.92
N ALA A 240 22.12 -6.55 -15.28
CA ALA A 240 22.62 -7.17 -14.05
C ALA A 240 21.61 -7.05 -12.90
N ASP A 241 21.00 -5.86 -12.73
CA ASP A 241 19.94 -5.66 -11.72
C ASP A 241 18.74 -6.59 -11.99
N THR A 242 18.35 -6.71 -13.28
CA THR A 242 17.25 -7.60 -13.67
C THR A 242 17.56 -9.07 -13.40
N LEU A 243 18.80 -9.50 -13.58
CA LEU A 243 19.23 -10.86 -13.25
C LEU A 243 19.18 -11.10 -11.72
N GLN A 244 19.66 -10.16 -10.92
CA GLN A 244 19.58 -10.26 -9.45
C GLN A 244 18.13 -10.29 -8.98
N TYR A 245 17.28 -9.49 -9.60
CA TYR A 245 15.85 -9.49 -9.31
C TYR A 245 15.19 -10.84 -9.64
N ALA A 246 15.54 -11.44 -10.80
CA ALA A 246 15.06 -12.77 -11.17
C ALA A 246 15.47 -13.84 -10.14
N GLU A 247 16.72 -13.84 -9.67
CA GLU A 247 17.17 -14.77 -8.63
C GLU A 247 16.41 -14.54 -7.31
N LYS A 248 16.16 -13.28 -6.93
CA LYS A 248 15.37 -12.96 -5.75
C LYS A 248 13.91 -13.44 -5.85
N LEU A 249 13.28 -13.25 -7.02
CA LEU A 249 11.94 -13.76 -7.30
C LEU A 249 11.90 -15.29 -7.25
N LYS A 250 12.94 -15.97 -7.76
CA LYS A 250 13.06 -17.43 -7.73
C LYS A 250 13.16 -17.97 -6.30
N GLU A 251 13.98 -17.32 -5.43
CA GLU A 251 14.05 -17.66 -4.00
C GLU A 251 12.68 -17.51 -3.33
N LEU A 252 12.03 -16.37 -3.53
CA LEU A 252 10.71 -16.07 -2.96
C LEU A 252 9.63 -17.02 -3.49
N TYR A 253 9.69 -17.39 -4.76
CA TYR A 253 8.76 -18.35 -5.33
C TYR A 253 8.96 -19.76 -4.75
N ALA A 254 10.20 -20.17 -4.49
CA ALA A 254 10.47 -21.43 -3.84
C ALA A 254 9.86 -21.51 -2.41
N GLU A 255 9.82 -20.37 -1.71
CA GLU A 255 9.30 -20.25 -0.35
C GLU A 255 7.76 -20.12 -0.32
N HIS A 256 7.18 -19.28 -1.19
CA HIS A 256 5.78 -18.85 -1.07
C HIS A 256 4.85 -19.39 -2.17
N LYS A 257 5.35 -19.75 -3.34
CA LYS A 257 4.62 -20.37 -4.48
C LYS A 257 3.31 -19.65 -4.86
N THR A 258 3.26 -18.31 -4.78
CA THR A 258 2.08 -17.55 -5.18
C THR A 258 2.09 -17.26 -6.68
N ASN A 259 0.89 -17.12 -7.29
CA ASN A 259 0.77 -16.75 -8.70
C ASN A 259 1.41 -15.38 -8.99
N GLY A 260 1.28 -14.41 -8.07
CA GLY A 260 1.87 -13.08 -8.26
C GLY A 260 3.39 -13.09 -8.37
N ILE A 261 4.08 -13.91 -7.56
CA ILE A 261 5.56 -14.07 -7.69
C ILE A 261 5.90 -14.82 -8.97
N MET A 262 5.14 -15.86 -9.29
CA MET A 262 5.33 -16.65 -10.52
C MET A 262 5.22 -15.79 -11.78
N GLU A 263 4.16 -14.99 -11.90
CA GLU A 263 3.97 -14.07 -13.04
C GLU A 263 5.11 -13.04 -13.16
N LYS A 264 5.54 -12.46 -12.03
CA LYS A 264 6.68 -11.53 -12.04
C LYS A 264 7.98 -12.20 -12.49
N LEU A 265 8.24 -13.42 -12.02
CA LEU A 265 9.41 -14.19 -12.41
C LEU A 265 9.35 -14.57 -13.90
N TYR A 266 8.20 -15.06 -14.36
CA TYR A 266 7.94 -15.38 -15.76
C TYR A 266 8.19 -14.18 -16.68
N ASN A 267 7.59 -13.03 -16.38
CA ASN A 267 7.77 -11.80 -17.15
C ASN A 267 9.21 -11.28 -17.10
N THR A 268 9.90 -11.46 -15.96
CA THR A 268 11.32 -11.09 -15.83
C THR A 268 12.20 -11.95 -16.74
N TYR A 269 11.97 -13.26 -16.81
CA TYR A 269 12.67 -14.14 -17.74
C TYR A 269 12.42 -13.78 -19.19
N LEU A 270 11.17 -13.44 -19.57
CA LEU A 270 10.87 -12.97 -20.93
C LEU A 270 11.61 -11.66 -21.24
N GLY A 271 11.62 -10.71 -20.33
CA GLY A 271 12.36 -9.45 -20.48
C GLY A 271 13.89 -9.63 -20.61
N LEU A 272 14.43 -10.68 -20.02
CA LEU A 272 15.85 -11.08 -20.16
C LEU A 272 16.14 -11.85 -21.44
N GLY A 273 15.12 -12.22 -22.24
CA GLY A 273 15.25 -13.09 -23.42
C GLY A 273 15.46 -14.57 -23.04
N GLN A 274 15.12 -14.96 -21.80
CA GLN A 274 15.28 -16.32 -21.27
C GLN A 274 13.97 -17.11 -21.41
N ALA A 275 13.46 -17.23 -22.64
CA ALA A 275 12.18 -17.90 -22.92
C ALA A 275 12.16 -19.39 -22.46
N ASP A 276 13.30 -20.07 -22.50
CA ASP A 276 13.41 -21.46 -22.04
C ASP A 276 13.20 -21.55 -20.53
N GLU A 277 13.77 -20.63 -19.74
CA GLU A 277 13.58 -20.58 -18.28
C GLU A 277 12.16 -20.21 -17.91
N ALA A 278 11.55 -19.26 -18.64
CA ALA A 278 10.13 -18.94 -18.50
C ALA A 278 9.24 -20.15 -18.75
N ASN A 279 9.48 -20.91 -19.82
CA ASN A 279 8.74 -22.14 -20.11
C ASN A 279 8.93 -23.23 -19.06
N LYS A 280 10.16 -23.47 -18.59
CA LYS A 280 10.44 -24.44 -17.50
C LYS A 280 9.70 -24.06 -16.21
N LEU A 281 9.62 -22.79 -15.89
CA LEU A 281 8.84 -22.31 -14.73
C LEU A 281 7.38 -22.74 -14.87
N LEU A 282 6.72 -22.41 -16.00
CA LEU A 282 5.32 -22.79 -16.23
C LEU A 282 5.12 -24.31 -16.19
N ASP A 283 6.03 -25.09 -16.78
CA ASP A 283 5.99 -26.55 -16.77
C ASP A 283 6.09 -27.10 -15.34
N SER A 284 6.94 -26.51 -14.50
CA SER A 284 7.06 -26.91 -13.09
C SER A 284 5.81 -26.60 -12.27
N VAL A 285 5.17 -25.44 -12.56
CA VAL A 285 3.90 -25.05 -11.92
C VAL A 285 2.80 -26.02 -12.30
N LEU A 286 2.65 -26.32 -13.60
CA LEU A 286 1.62 -27.21 -14.11
C LEU A 286 1.84 -28.69 -13.72
N ALA A 287 3.09 -29.09 -13.47
CA ALA A 287 3.40 -30.40 -12.90
C ALA A 287 2.93 -30.52 -11.44
N ALA A 288 2.98 -29.43 -10.67
CA ALA A 288 2.52 -29.37 -9.29
C ALA A 288 1.00 -29.15 -9.17
N ASP A 289 0.44 -28.28 -10.01
CA ASP A 289 -0.98 -27.95 -10.08
C ASP A 289 -1.42 -27.88 -11.56
N PRO A 290 -1.93 -28.98 -12.13
CA PRO A 290 -2.39 -29.03 -13.53
C PRO A 290 -3.58 -28.13 -13.82
N THR A 291 -4.23 -27.56 -12.80
CA THR A 291 -5.38 -26.66 -12.89
C THR A 291 -5.03 -25.22 -12.61
N ASN A 292 -3.76 -24.87 -12.47
CA ASN A 292 -3.33 -23.51 -12.25
C ASN A 292 -3.69 -22.63 -13.46
N PHE A 293 -4.74 -21.82 -13.29
CA PHE A 293 -5.29 -21.00 -14.37
C PHE A 293 -4.26 -20.08 -15.00
N VAL A 294 -3.43 -19.41 -14.19
CA VAL A 294 -2.44 -18.45 -14.67
C VAL A 294 -1.38 -19.16 -15.52
N ALA A 295 -0.83 -20.25 -15.01
CA ALA A 295 0.17 -21.01 -15.74
C ALA A 295 -0.37 -21.65 -17.03
N LEU A 296 -1.63 -22.11 -17.04
CA LEU A 296 -2.30 -22.62 -18.23
C LEU A 296 -2.47 -21.51 -19.29
N ALA A 297 -2.92 -20.31 -18.86
CA ALA A 297 -3.10 -19.17 -19.74
C ALA A 297 -1.77 -18.72 -20.35
N ASP A 298 -0.77 -18.49 -19.52
CA ASP A 298 0.55 -18.03 -19.95
C ASP A 298 1.23 -19.03 -20.88
N LYS A 299 1.13 -20.34 -20.58
CA LYS A 299 1.67 -21.39 -21.46
C LYS A 299 0.97 -21.42 -22.80
N GLY A 300 -0.35 -21.31 -22.81
CA GLY A 300 -1.13 -21.25 -24.07
C GLY A 300 -0.77 -20.01 -24.89
N LEU A 301 -0.63 -18.84 -24.27
CA LEU A 301 -0.25 -17.60 -24.95
C LEU A 301 1.20 -17.67 -25.49
N ALA A 302 2.12 -18.22 -24.72
CA ALA A 302 3.50 -18.42 -25.15
C ALA A 302 3.59 -19.31 -26.38
N LEU A 303 2.84 -20.42 -26.39
CA LEU A 303 2.77 -21.35 -27.52
C LEU A 303 2.11 -20.71 -28.75
N LEU A 304 1.05 -19.92 -28.56
CA LEU A 304 0.41 -19.17 -29.65
C LEU A 304 1.40 -18.16 -30.28
N THR A 305 2.12 -17.43 -29.46
CA THR A 305 3.18 -16.50 -29.92
C THR A 305 4.30 -17.22 -30.67
N ALA A 306 4.63 -18.44 -30.24
CA ALA A 306 5.61 -19.30 -30.93
C ALA A 306 5.05 -20.00 -32.18
N GLN A 307 3.84 -19.64 -32.64
CA GLN A 307 3.14 -20.23 -33.79
C GLN A 307 2.83 -21.74 -33.63
N LYS A 308 2.76 -22.23 -32.40
CA LYS A 308 2.42 -23.62 -32.06
C LYS A 308 0.93 -23.73 -31.69
N ALA A 309 0.04 -23.36 -32.62
CA ALA A 309 -1.36 -23.19 -32.37
C ALA A 309 -2.05 -24.48 -31.84
N ALA A 310 -1.68 -25.66 -32.36
CA ALA A 310 -2.24 -26.93 -31.89
C ALA A 310 -1.93 -27.21 -30.41
N GLU A 311 -0.69 -26.97 -29.98
CA GLU A 311 -0.30 -27.11 -28.58
C GLU A 311 -0.98 -26.02 -27.71
N ALA A 312 -1.06 -24.78 -28.22
CA ALA A 312 -1.72 -23.67 -27.53
C ALA A 312 -3.19 -23.96 -27.18
N ILE A 313 -3.92 -24.57 -28.12
CA ILE A 313 -5.32 -24.95 -27.93
C ILE A 313 -5.49 -25.86 -26.71
N GLU A 314 -4.60 -26.81 -26.51
CA GLU A 314 -4.69 -27.74 -25.37
C GLU A 314 -4.64 -27.02 -24.01
N TYR A 315 -3.72 -26.05 -23.88
CA TYR A 315 -3.60 -25.26 -22.65
C TYR A 315 -4.69 -24.22 -22.47
N LEU A 316 -5.04 -23.48 -23.53
CA LEU A 316 -6.10 -22.46 -23.48
C LEU A 316 -7.49 -23.07 -23.21
N LYS A 317 -7.79 -24.23 -23.76
CA LYS A 317 -9.01 -24.97 -23.42
C LYS A 317 -9.06 -25.34 -21.94
N LYS A 318 -7.98 -25.88 -21.39
CA LYS A 318 -7.92 -26.19 -19.96
C LYS A 318 -8.06 -24.91 -19.10
N ALA A 319 -7.43 -23.81 -19.51
CA ALA A 319 -7.59 -22.53 -18.82
C ALA A 319 -9.07 -22.07 -18.85
N PHE A 320 -9.73 -22.21 -19.99
CA PHE A 320 -11.16 -21.88 -20.14
C PHE A 320 -12.08 -22.82 -19.34
N GLU A 321 -11.74 -24.11 -19.22
CA GLU A 321 -12.46 -25.05 -18.37
C GLU A 321 -12.36 -24.67 -16.88
N VAL A 322 -11.20 -24.16 -16.43
CA VAL A 322 -11.01 -23.66 -15.05
C VAL A 322 -11.78 -22.36 -14.80
N LYS A 323 -11.82 -21.44 -15.78
CA LYS A 323 -12.55 -20.16 -15.69
C LYS A 323 -13.38 -19.93 -16.95
N PRO A 324 -14.60 -20.50 -17.06
CA PRO A 324 -15.45 -20.43 -18.25
C PRO A 324 -16.11 -19.06 -18.45
N ASP A 325 -15.99 -18.16 -17.51
CA ASP A 325 -16.45 -16.78 -17.53
C ASP A 325 -15.38 -15.76 -17.98
N ASN A 326 -14.22 -16.23 -18.42
CA ASN A 326 -13.12 -15.36 -18.84
C ASN A 326 -13.14 -15.09 -20.35
N ALA A 327 -13.62 -13.89 -20.75
CA ALA A 327 -13.71 -13.45 -22.13
C ALA A 327 -12.37 -13.40 -22.87
N VAL A 328 -11.28 -13.05 -22.14
CA VAL A 328 -9.94 -12.97 -22.70
C VAL A 328 -9.45 -14.35 -23.13
N ILE A 329 -9.61 -15.37 -22.29
CA ILE A 329 -9.20 -16.74 -22.60
C ILE A 329 -10.09 -17.32 -23.70
N ALA A 330 -11.39 -17.06 -23.70
CA ALA A 330 -12.26 -17.43 -24.81
C ALA A 330 -11.75 -16.84 -26.14
N THR A 331 -11.40 -15.55 -26.16
CA THR A 331 -10.86 -14.87 -27.34
C THR A 331 -9.55 -15.51 -27.82
N TYR A 332 -8.60 -15.79 -26.94
CA TYR A 332 -7.34 -16.42 -27.31
C TYR A 332 -7.51 -17.87 -27.76
N THR A 333 -8.45 -18.61 -27.17
CA THR A 333 -8.78 -19.97 -27.62
C THR A 333 -9.33 -19.94 -29.04
N GLY A 334 -10.29 -19.05 -29.34
CA GLY A 334 -10.80 -18.84 -30.70
C GLY A 334 -9.70 -18.43 -31.67
N THR A 335 -8.78 -17.57 -31.23
CA THR A 335 -7.63 -17.15 -32.05
C THR A 335 -6.71 -18.33 -32.35
N ALA A 336 -6.40 -19.18 -31.37
CA ALA A 336 -5.55 -20.35 -31.57
C ALA A 336 -6.16 -21.33 -32.59
N TYR A 337 -7.48 -21.58 -32.51
CA TYR A 337 -8.19 -22.38 -33.54
C TYR A 337 -8.15 -21.74 -34.92
N SER A 338 -8.29 -20.42 -35.02
CA SER A 338 -8.21 -19.70 -36.29
C SER A 338 -6.81 -19.78 -36.91
N VAL A 339 -5.74 -19.63 -36.10
CA VAL A 339 -4.34 -19.78 -36.55
C VAL A 339 -4.10 -21.22 -37.03
N GLN A 340 -4.51 -22.23 -36.27
CA GLN A 340 -4.38 -23.62 -36.69
C GLN A 340 -5.16 -23.90 -38.00
N ALA A 341 -6.32 -23.28 -38.18
CA ALA A 341 -7.08 -23.40 -39.42
C ALA A 341 -6.32 -22.82 -40.62
N GLN A 342 -5.66 -21.68 -40.47
CA GLN A 342 -4.87 -21.08 -41.54
C GLN A 342 -3.73 -21.98 -42.00
N ASP A 343 -3.07 -22.68 -41.08
CA ASP A 343 -1.94 -23.59 -41.35
C ASP A 343 -2.41 -24.99 -41.82
N THR A 344 -3.74 -25.25 -41.88
CA THR A 344 -4.30 -26.56 -42.25
C THR A 344 -4.60 -26.57 -43.75
N GLU A 345 -4.02 -27.52 -44.49
CA GLU A 345 -4.27 -27.71 -45.94
C GLU A 345 -5.60 -28.40 -46.21
N ASP A 346 -6.01 -29.40 -45.40
CA ASP A 346 -7.26 -30.12 -45.55
C ASP A 346 -8.47 -29.21 -45.33
N ALA A 347 -9.24 -29.02 -46.39
CA ALA A 347 -10.37 -28.10 -46.39
C ALA A 347 -11.49 -28.45 -45.41
N ALA A 348 -11.73 -29.74 -45.15
CA ALA A 348 -12.76 -30.19 -44.22
C ALA A 348 -12.30 -29.93 -42.77
N LYS A 349 -11.06 -30.28 -42.48
CA LYS A 349 -10.44 -30.00 -41.16
C LYS A 349 -10.34 -28.50 -40.89
N LYS A 350 -9.91 -27.70 -41.89
CA LYS A 350 -9.89 -26.24 -41.81
C LYS A 350 -11.25 -25.67 -41.42
N LYS A 351 -12.31 -26.16 -42.07
CA LYS A 351 -13.69 -25.71 -41.79
C LYS A 351 -14.12 -26.07 -40.36
N GLU A 352 -13.83 -27.28 -39.89
CA GLU A 352 -14.12 -27.65 -38.49
C GLU A 352 -13.37 -26.80 -37.48
N LEU A 353 -12.12 -26.45 -37.75
CA LEU A 353 -11.33 -25.57 -36.87
C LEU A 353 -11.93 -24.15 -36.79
N TYR A 354 -12.39 -23.58 -37.92
CA TYR A 354 -13.08 -22.29 -37.89
C TYR A 354 -14.41 -22.37 -37.14
N LYS A 355 -15.14 -23.48 -37.24
CA LYS A 355 -16.35 -23.71 -36.46
C LYS A 355 -16.09 -23.74 -34.95
N GLU A 356 -15.00 -24.40 -34.51
CA GLU A 356 -14.60 -24.35 -33.12
C GLU A 356 -14.17 -22.92 -32.70
N ALA A 357 -13.42 -22.20 -33.54
CA ALA A 357 -13.07 -20.80 -33.31
C ALA A 357 -14.28 -19.93 -33.03
N ILE A 358 -15.33 -20.09 -33.88
CA ILE A 358 -16.59 -19.34 -33.74
C ILE A 358 -17.22 -19.56 -32.37
N LYS A 359 -17.28 -20.80 -31.87
CA LYS A 359 -17.86 -21.10 -30.56
C LYS A 359 -17.20 -20.27 -29.42
N TYR A 360 -15.88 -20.18 -29.44
CA TYR A 360 -15.14 -19.44 -28.43
C TYR A 360 -15.27 -17.93 -28.61
N PHE A 361 -15.29 -17.41 -29.84
CA PHE A 361 -15.53 -16.00 -30.07
C PHE A 361 -16.97 -15.56 -29.74
N ASP A 362 -17.97 -16.42 -30.01
CA ASP A 362 -19.35 -16.16 -29.59
C ASP A 362 -19.45 -16.12 -28.06
N LYS A 363 -18.74 -17.02 -27.39
CA LYS A 363 -18.66 -16.98 -25.91
C LYS A 363 -17.94 -15.74 -25.38
N ALA A 364 -16.88 -15.31 -26.05
CA ALA A 364 -16.21 -14.06 -25.71
C ALA A 364 -17.14 -12.84 -25.85
N LYS A 365 -17.91 -12.78 -26.94
CA LYS A 365 -18.95 -11.75 -27.16
C LYS A 365 -20.03 -11.77 -26.09
N GLU A 366 -20.50 -12.96 -25.69
CA GLU A 366 -21.47 -13.11 -24.59
C GLU A 366 -20.95 -12.55 -23.26
N LEU A 367 -19.69 -12.85 -22.94
CA LEU A 367 -19.06 -12.48 -21.68
C LEU A 367 -18.61 -11.01 -21.64
N ASP A 368 -18.25 -10.43 -22.78
CA ASP A 368 -17.69 -9.07 -22.89
C ASP A 368 -18.28 -8.37 -24.15
N PRO A 369 -19.60 -8.08 -24.17
CA PRO A 369 -20.26 -7.53 -25.35
C PRO A 369 -19.72 -6.18 -25.80
N ASP A 370 -19.26 -5.37 -24.84
CA ASP A 370 -18.72 -4.02 -25.07
C ASP A 370 -17.20 -4.02 -25.35
N ARG A 371 -16.56 -5.17 -25.40
CA ARG A 371 -15.12 -5.35 -25.67
C ARG A 371 -14.20 -4.60 -24.70
N MET A 372 -14.62 -4.50 -23.45
CA MET A 372 -13.85 -3.83 -22.41
C MET A 372 -12.64 -4.65 -21.93
N GLN A 373 -12.72 -5.98 -22.06
CA GLN A 373 -11.68 -6.92 -21.59
C GLN A 373 -10.92 -7.56 -22.75
N SER A 374 -11.57 -7.81 -23.88
CA SER A 374 -10.98 -8.55 -25.01
C SER A 374 -11.45 -8.04 -26.38
N ASN A 375 -10.55 -8.04 -27.36
CA ASN A 375 -10.86 -7.58 -28.70
C ASN A 375 -11.23 -8.77 -29.61
N TRP A 376 -12.40 -9.37 -29.35
CA TRP A 376 -12.91 -10.52 -30.10
C TRP A 376 -13.48 -10.15 -31.47
N GLY A 377 -13.89 -8.90 -31.71
CA GLY A 377 -14.76 -8.51 -32.83
C GLY A 377 -14.22 -8.89 -34.23
N TYR A 378 -13.03 -8.38 -34.57
CA TYR A 378 -12.42 -8.64 -35.89
C TYR A 378 -12.07 -10.13 -36.11
N ASN A 379 -11.54 -10.79 -35.10
CA ASN A 379 -11.18 -12.20 -35.18
C ASN A 379 -12.44 -13.09 -35.33
N ARG A 380 -13.53 -12.74 -34.66
CA ARG A 380 -14.82 -13.38 -34.81
C ARG A 380 -15.33 -13.24 -36.25
N TYR A 381 -15.36 -12.02 -36.81
CA TYR A 381 -15.72 -11.78 -38.18
C TYR A 381 -14.92 -12.65 -39.14
N ASN A 382 -13.62 -12.69 -39.02
CA ASN A 382 -12.75 -13.51 -39.88
C ASN A 382 -13.07 -15.01 -39.79
N ALA A 383 -13.38 -15.54 -38.60
CA ALA A 383 -13.76 -16.93 -38.43
C ALA A 383 -15.12 -17.23 -39.15
N TYR A 384 -16.11 -16.35 -39.05
CA TYR A 384 -17.37 -16.45 -39.76
C TYR A 384 -17.19 -16.38 -41.27
N TYR A 385 -16.36 -15.44 -41.76
CA TYR A 385 -16.04 -15.28 -43.17
C TYR A 385 -15.45 -16.58 -43.76
N ASN A 386 -14.50 -17.18 -43.06
CA ASN A 386 -13.83 -18.39 -43.56
C ASN A 386 -14.71 -19.65 -43.45
N TYR A 387 -15.66 -19.68 -42.51
CA TYR A 387 -16.56 -20.81 -42.33
C TYR A 387 -17.80 -20.76 -43.25
N TYR A 388 -18.50 -19.62 -43.28
CA TYR A 388 -19.77 -19.45 -43.99
C TYR A 388 -19.62 -18.79 -45.37
N GLY A 389 -18.56 -18.06 -45.64
CA GLY A 389 -18.35 -17.25 -46.83
C GLY A 389 -18.82 -15.80 -46.65
N GLU A 390 -18.41 -14.93 -47.57
CA GLU A 390 -18.61 -13.48 -47.53
C GLU A 390 -20.09 -13.07 -47.47
N ASN A 391 -20.93 -13.73 -48.26
CA ASN A 391 -22.34 -13.33 -48.45
C ASN A 391 -23.32 -13.92 -47.44
N ALA A 392 -22.88 -14.75 -46.52
CA ALA A 392 -23.71 -15.36 -45.51
C ALA A 392 -24.28 -14.30 -44.53
N PRO A 393 -25.56 -14.42 -44.12
CA PRO A 393 -26.14 -13.49 -43.14
C PRO A 393 -25.35 -13.43 -41.81
N GLU A 394 -24.85 -14.57 -41.36
CA GLU A 394 -24.04 -14.70 -40.13
C GLU A 394 -22.75 -13.93 -40.25
N THR A 395 -22.10 -13.95 -41.43
CA THR A 395 -20.85 -13.19 -41.68
C THR A 395 -21.11 -11.69 -41.66
N LYS A 396 -22.21 -11.23 -42.29
CA LYS A 396 -22.60 -9.81 -42.29
C LYS A 396 -22.94 -9.30 -40.90
N GLN A 397 -23.59 -10.13 -40.09
CA GLN A 397 -23.84 -9.78 -38.69
C GLN A 397 -22.52 -9.69 -37.86
N ALA A 398 -21.63 -10.65 -38.06
CA ALA A 398 -20.33 -10.64 -37.41
C ALA A 398 -19.47 -9.43 -37.83
N GLU A 399 -19.57 -9.01 -39.10
CA GLU A 399 -18.91 -7.79 -39.59
C GLU A 399 -19.49 -6.54 -38.94
N ALA A 400 -20.80 -6.42 -38.82
CA ALA A 400 -21.45 -5.31 -38.14
C ALA A 400 -21.02 -5.24 -36.65
N ASP A 401 -21.03 -6.39 -35.95
CA ASP A 401 -20.57 -6.50 -34.57
C ASP A 401 -19.09 -6.10 -34.40
N SER A 402 -18.27 -6.30 -35.42
CA SER A 402 -16.83 -5.95 -35.36
C SER A 402 -16.56 -4.45 -35.44
N LYS A 403 -17.49 -3.67 -36.00
CA LYS A 403 -17.39 -2.23 -36.26
C LYS A 403 -17.90 -1.36 -35.09
N ASN A 404 -18.78 -1.93 -34.27
CA ASN A 404 -19.34 -1.28 -33.08
C ASN A 404 -18.42 -1.46 -31.89
#